data_4077c428ee51285f3a898d82738d19df
#
_entry.id   4077c428ee51285f3a898d82738d19df
#
_cell.length_a   1.000
_cell.length_b   1.000
_cell.length_c   1.000
_cell.angle_alpha   90.00
_cell.angle_beta   90.00
_cell.angle_gamma   90.00
#
_symmetry.space_group_name_H-M   'P 1'
#
loop_
_entity.id
_entity.type
_entity.pdbx_description
1 polymer ?
#
loop_
_entity_poly.entity_id
_entity_poly.type
_entity_poly.pdbx_seq_one_letter_code
_entity_poly.pdbx_strand_id
1 'polypeptide(L)'
;MKKINHIPTNLEKILLISILTFFIFLTRGSHLLTSFSLPDASFVLFFVGGMFLKEYKWLCYFLVISFGIDLLSPPPELDNLYLLNLGYVGLIISYFLSWILGEYLNRTSIFSTKKFFAISLLLIVSSYLISTLTFYYFSASQIQQSVYDFVLLYFREFFIVNTVYILILLVLIKTYLYVLRNDKVSKIESI
;
A
#
# COMPACT_ATOMS: atom_id res chain seq x y z
N MET A 1 -25.15 -9.02 6.75
CA MET A 1 -23.74 -8.77 6.35
C MET A 1 -23.73 -8.40 4.87
N LYS A 2 -23.31 -7.19 4.49
CA LYS A 2 -23.42 -6.67 3.11
C LYS A 2 -22.11 -6.83 2.35
N LYS A 3 -22.24 -7.22 1.08
CA LYS A 3 -21.15 -7.19 0.08
C LYS A 3 -20.68 -5.75 -0.11
N ILE A 4 -19.37 -5.50 -0.19
CA ILE A 4 -18.80 -4.28 -0.78
C ILE A 4 -18.94 -4.42 -2.32
N ASN A 5 -20.17 -4.62 -2.81
CA ASN A 5 -20.42 -4.72 -4.24
C ASN A 5 -20.81 -3.37 -4.83
N HIS A 6 -20.32 -2.28 -4.26
CA HIS A 6 -20.39 -1.00 -4.95
C HIS A 6 -19.30 -1.02 -6.04
N ILE A 7 -19.72 -1.23 -7.28
CA ILE A 7 -18.88 -0.96 -8.43
C ILE A 7 -18.76 0.58 -8.47
N PRO A 8 -17.58 1.14 -8.20
CA PRO A 8 -17.43 2.59 -8.19
C PRO A 8 -17.79 3.16 -9.56
N THR A 9 -18.56 4.24 -9.57
CA THR A 9 -18.84 5.02 -10.78
C THR A 9 -17.52 5.54 -11.39
N ASN A 10 -17.53 5.94 -12.65
CA ASN A 10 -16.32 6.48 -13.29
C ASN A 10 -15.75 7.69 -12.53
N LEU A 11 -16.61 8.54 -11.97
CA LEU A 11 -16.20 9.68 -11.15
C LEU A 11 -15.51 9.23 -9.84
N GLU A 12 -16.07 8.26 -9.13
CA GLU A 12 -15.49 7.72 -7.90
C GLU A 12 -14.15 7.03 -8.16
N LYS A 13 -14.01 6.34 -9.31
CA LYS A 13 -12.72 5.77 -9.72
C LYS A 13 -11.67 6.84 -9.96
N ILE A 14 -11.99 7.90 -10.69
CA ILE A 14 -11.08 9.01 -10.95
C ILE A 14 -10.67 9.68 -9.65
N LEU A 15 -11.63 9.95 -8.77
CA LEU A 15 -11.36 10.54 -7.45
C LEU A 15 -10.41 9.67 -6.63
N LEU A 16 -10.68 8.36 -6.58
CA LEU A 16 -9.84 7.41 -5.85
C LEU A 16 -8.42 7.34 -6.41
N ILE A 17 -8.27 7.30 -7.74
CA ILE A 17 -6.96 7.29 -8.41
C ILE A 17 -6.21 8.58 -8.06
N SER A 18 -6.87 9.73 -8.13
CA SER A 18 -6.26 11.03 -7.79
C SER A 18 -5.80 11.07 -6.33
N ILE A 19 -6.63 10.58 -5.40
CA ILE A 19 -6.30 10.49 -3.98
C ILE A 19 -5.09 9.56 -3.76
N LEU A 20 -5.11 8.36 -4.34
CA LEU A 20 -4.00 7.41 -4.19
C LEU A 20 -2.70 7.97 -4.79
N THR A 21 -2.77 8.59 -5.97
CA THR A 21 -1.62 9.25 -6.61
C THR A 21 -1.05 10.34 -5.71
N PHE A 22 -1.92 11.19 -5.17
CA PHE A 22 -1.51 12.26 -4.25
C PHE A 22 -0.82 11.71 -3.01
N PHE A 23 -1.36 10.65 -2.41
CA PHE A 23 -0.75 10.04 -1.21
C PHE A 23 0.57 9.31 -1.53
N ILE A 24 0.70 8.65 -2.69
CA ILE A 24 1.98 8.07 -3.12
C ILE A 24 3.02 9.19 -3.25
N PHE A 25 2.66 10.31 -3.90
CA PHE A 25 3.56 11.44 -4.05
C PHE A 25 3.92 12.07 -2.69
N LEU A 26 2.94 12.24 -1.80
CA LEU A 26 3.13 12.85 -0.49
C LEU A 26 4.03 12.00 0.43
N THR A 27 3.84 10.68 0.46
CA THR A 27 4.58 9.81 1.39
C THR A 27 5.94 9.40 0.84
N ARG A 28 6.04 9.14 -0.47
CA ARG A 28 7.27 8.70 -1.12
C ARG A 28 8.15 9.88 -1.58
N GLY A 29 7.52 10.94 -2.08
CA GLY A 29 8.20 12.17 -2.51
C GLY A 29 8.38 13.22 -1.40
N SER A 30 8.18 12.87 -0.13
CA SER A 30 8.24 13.82 0.99
C SER A 30 9.57 14.54 1.09
N HIS A 31 10.68 13.88 0.77
CA HIS A 31 12.03 14.48 0.75
C HIS A 31 12.17 15.61 -0.29
N LEU A 32 11.35 15.60 -1.35
CA LEU A 32 11.33 16.67 -2.37
C LEU A 32 10.58 17.92 -1.90
N LEU A 33 9.60 17.74 -1.02
CA LEU A 33 8.62 18.79 -0.66
C LEU A 33 8.91 19.45 0.67
N THR A 34 9.44 18.72 1.64
CA THR A 34 9.63 19.20 3.01
C THR A 34 10.86 18.59 3.66
N SER A 35 11.42 19.29 4.68
CA SER A 35 12.46 18.72 5.55
C SER A 35 11.92 17.59 6.46
N PHE A 36 10.63 17.37 6.47
CA PHE A 36 9.96 16.33 7.25
C PHE A 36 9.56 15.18 6.34
N SER A 37 10.23 14.03 6.46
CA SER A 37 9.88 12.83 5.71
C SER A 37 8.69 12.11 6.32
N LEU A 38 7.62 11.97 5.54
CA LEU A 38 6.53 11.08 5.93
C LEU A 38 6.93 9.63 5.64
N PRO A 39 6.62 8.68 6.54
CA PRO A 39 6.88 7.28 6.28
C PRO A 39 6.16 6.78 5.02
N ASP A 40 6.81 5.90 4.25
CA ASP A 40 6.25 5.38 2.99
C ASP A 40 4.99 4.52 3.24
N ALA A 41 3.88 4.91 2.63
CA ALA A 41 2.60 4.21 2.68
C ALA A 41 2.33 3.33 1.46
N SER A 42 3.28 3.20 0.53
CA SER A 42 3.05 2.58 -0.79
C SER A 42 2.42 1.20 -0.70
N PHE A 43 2.86 0.31 0.19
CA PHE A 43 2.28 -1.03 0.33
C PHE A 43 0.77 -0.99 0.62
N VAL A 44 0.36 -0.10 1.53
CA VAL A 44 -1.05 0.05 1.89
C VAL A 44 -1.82 0.72 0.76
N LEU A 45 -1.24 1.67 0.04
CA LEU A 45 -1.88 2.34 -1.10
C LEU A 45 -2.09 1.38 -2.28
N PHE A 46 -1.11 0.52 -2.58
CA PHE A 46 -1.27 -0.56 -3.57
C PHE A 46 -2.32 -1.59 -3.14
N PHE A 47 -2.40 -1.92 -1.86
CA PHE A 47 -3.45 -2.78 -1.31
C PHE A 47 -4.85 -2.17 -1.49
N VAL A 48 -5.01 -0.88 -1.21
CA VAL A 48 -6.26 -0.13 -1.44
C VAL A 48 -6.60 -0.09 -2.94
N GLY A 49 -5.62 0.16 -3.79
CA GLY A 49 -5.79 0.12 -5.24
C GLY A 49 -6.32 -1.23 -5.72
N GLY A 50 -5.72 -2.34 -5.28
CA GLY A 50 -6.20 -3.70 -5.58
C GLY A 50 -7.61 -3.96 -5.06
N MET A 51 -7.94 -3.44 -3.87
CA MET A 51 -9.26 -3.64 -3.27
C MET A 51 -10.38 -2.93 -4.04
N PHE A 52 -10.14 -1.72 -4.55
CA PHE A 52 -11.21 -0.91 -5.15
C PHE A 52 -11.12 -0.77 -6.67
N LEU A 53 -9.93 -0.70 -7.25
CA LEU A 53 -9.75 -0.49 -8.70
C LEU A 53 -9.73 -1.79 -9.50
N LYS A 54 -9.10 -2.85 -8.99
CA LYS A 54 -9.04 -4.22 -9.56
C LYS A 54 -8.33 -4.35 -10.92
N GLU A 55 -8.30 -3.33 -11.74
CA GLU A 55 -7.74 -3.36 -13.10
C GLU A 55 -6.22 -3.18 -13.05
N TYR A 56 -5.46 -4.14 -13.57
CA TYR A 56 -3.98 -4.13 -13.57
C TYR A 56 -3.34 -2.93 -14.28
N LYS A 57 -4.07 -2.25 -15.17
CA LYS A 57 -3.59 -0.99 -15.77
C LYS A 57 -3.28 0.08 -14.70
N TRP A 58 -4.07 0.12 -13.60
CA TRP A 58 -3.85 1.04 -12.49
C TRP A 58 -2.68 0.61 -11.62
N LEU A 59 -2.45 -0.70 -11.47
CA LEU A 59 -1.23 -1.20 -10.85
C LEU A 59 0.00 -0.72 -11.61
N CYS A 60 0.03 -0.91 -12.94
CA CYS A 60 1.13 -0.43 -13.78
C CYS A 60 1.30 1.09 -13.68
N TYR A 61 0.20 1.84 -13.69
CA TYR A 61 0.22 3.30 -13.53
C TYR A 61 0.89 3.72 -12.21
N PHE A 62 0.50 3.12 -11.08
CA PHE A 62 1.10 3.43 -9.78
C PHE A 62 2.56 2.96 -9.67
N LEU A 63 2.92 1.84 -10.30
CA LEU A 63 4.32 1.40 -10.37
C LEU A 63 5.18 2.41 -11.13
N VAL A 64 4.70 2.91 -12.27
CA VAL A 64 5.41 3.93 -13.07
C VAL A 64 5.57 5.23 -12.27
N ILE A 65 4.53 5.68 -11.57
CA ILE A 65 4.61 6.87 -10.72
C ILE A 65 5.60 6.66 -9.57
N SER A 66 5.50 5.55 -8.86
CA SER A 66 6.41 5.25 -7.76
C SER A 66 7.87 5.20 -8.22
N PHE A 67 8.13 4.55 -9.34
CA PHE A 67 9.46 4.50 -9.94
C PHE A 67 9.95 5.90 -10.37
N GLY A 68 9.06 6.70 -10.98
CA GLY A 68 9.39 8.07 -11.38
C GLY A 68 9.74 8.96 -10.19
N ILE A 69 9.03 8.81 -9.07
CA ILE A 69 9.35 9.55 -7.82
C ILE A 69 10.72 9.14 -7.30
N ASP A 70 11.03 7.83 -7.28
CA ASP A 70 12.34 7.34 -6.81
C ASP A 70 13.49 7.81 -7.70
N LEU A 71 13.27 7.94 -9.00
CA LEU A 71 14.25 8.51 -9.93
C LEU A 71 14.53 10.00 -9.64
N LEU A 72 13.49 10.75 -9.26
CA LEU A 72 13.60 12.18 -8.99
C LEU A 72 14.11 12.49 -7.58
N SER A 73 13.89 11.57 -6.66
CA SER A 73 14.23 11.71 -5.24
C SER A 73 14.89 10.43 -4.70
N PRO A 74 16.09 10.09 -5.19
CA PRO A 74 16.80 8.95 -4.63
C PRO A 74 17.03 9.20 -3.13
N PRO A 75 16.85 8.15 -2.28
CA PRO A 75 17.15 8.26 -0.87
C PRO A 75 18.58 8.77 -0.68
N PRO A 76 18.83 9.75 0.21
CA PRO A 76 20.12 10.41 0.36
C PRO A 76 21.28 9.45 0.72
N GLU A 77 20.94 8.26 1.19
CA GLU A 77 21.91 7.23 1.61
C GLU A 77 22.23 6.22 0.49
N LEU A 78 21.56 6.31 -0.65
CA LEU A 78 21.67 5.33 -1.72
C LEU A 78 22.07 6.03 -3.03
N ASP A 79 23.14 5.55 -3.65
CA ASP A 79 23.56 6.00 -4.98
C ASP A 79 22.46 5.78 -6.03
N ASN A 80 22.45 6.58 -7.10
CA ASN A 80 21.52 6.44 -8.24
C ASN A 80 21.48 5.02 -8.85
N LEU A 81 22.49 4.20 -8.58
CA LEU A 81 22.56 2.79 -8.96
C LEU A 81 21.58 1.89 -8.16
N TYR A 82 20.99 2.37 -7.07
CA TYR A 82 20.02 1.62 -6.27
C TYR A 82 18.80 1.19 -7.08
N LEU A 83 18.30 2.06 -7.94
CA LEU A 83 17.13 1.77 -8.80
C LEU A 83 17.41 0.74 -9.89
N LEU A 84 18.68 0.61 -10.29
CA LEU A 84 19.15 -0.40 -11.24
C LEU A 84 19.57 -1.71 -10.57
N ASN A 85 19.49 -1.75 -9.23
CA ASN A 85 19.81 -2.95 -8.48
C ASN A 85 18.64 -3.95 -8.54
N LEU A 86 18.97 -5.24 -8.68
CA LEU A 86 17.99 -6.32 -8.60
C LEU A 86 17.23 -6.34 -7.26
N GLY A 87 17.75 -5.72 -6.20
CA GLY A 87 17.03 -5.47 -4.95
C GLY A 87 15.70 -4.73 -5.12
N TYR A 88 15.62 -3.81 -6.10
CA TYR A 88 14.40 -3.08 -6.42
C TYR A 88 13.28 -3.99 -6.98
N VAL A 89 13.64 -5.09 -7.60
CA VAL A 89 12.68 -6.10 -8.08
C VAL A 89 11.84 -6.65 -6.93
N GLY A 90 12.44 -6.89 -5.76
CA GLY A 90 11.70 -7.33 -4.57
C GLY A 90 10.65 -6.34 -4.11
N LEU A 91 10.92 -5.05 -4.23
CA LEU A 91 9.96 -3.99 -3.94
C LEU A 91 8.77 -4.04 -4.92
N ILE A 92 9.04 -4.18 -6.21
CA ILE A 92 7.99 -4.32 -7.25
C ILE A 92 7.13 -5.56 -6.97
N ILE A 93 7.74 -6.71 -6.66
CA ILE A 93 7.03 -7.95 -6.31
C ILE A 93 6.13 -7.72 -5.09
N SER A 94 6.62 -7.01 -4.10
CA SER A 94 5.85 -6.69 -2.88
C SER A 94 4.65 -5.79 -3.17
N TYR A 95 4.76 -4.83 -4.09
CA TYR A 95 3.62 -4.01 -4.53
C TYR A 95 2.59 -4.83 -5.31
N PHE A 96 3.06 -5.73 -6.17
CA PHE A 96 2.18 -6.65 -6.89
C PHE A 96 1.42 -7.57 -5.94
N LEU A 97 2.10 -8.12 -4.94
CA LEU A 97 1.49 -8.93 -3.89
C LEU A 97 0.46 -8.12 -3.09
N SER A 98 0.78 -6.88 -2.73
CA SER A 98 -0.13 -5.96 -2.04
C SER A 98 -1.43 -5.77 -2.82
N TRP A 99 -1.32 -5.57 -4.13
CA TRP A 99 -2.46 -5.44 -5.03
C TRP A 99 -3.33 -6.70 -5.05
N ILE A 100 -2.71 -7.87 -5.22
CA ILE A 100 -3.42 -9.16 -5.25
C ILE A 100 -4.16 -9.41 -3.93
N LEU A 101 -3.53 -9.15 -2.79
CA LEU A 101 -4.15 -9.32 -1.48
C LEU A 101 -5.35 -8.38 -1.28
N GLY A 102 -5.26 -7.15 -1.78
CA GLY A 102 -6.38 -6.21 -1.82
C GLY A 102 -7.53 -6.70 -2.67
N GLU A 103 -7.24 -7.17 -3.88
CA GLU A 103 -8.26 -7.75 -4.77
C GLU A 103 -8.90 -9.00 -4.17
N TYR A 104 -8.11 -9.87 -3.56
CA TYR A 104 -8.60 -11.06 -2.86
C TYR A 104 -9.56 -10.70 -1.72
N LEU A 105 -9.24 -9.71 -0.93
CA LEU A 105 -10.11 -9.25 0.16
C LEU A 105 -11.47 -8.77 -0.36
N ASN A 106 -11.51 -8.08 -1.48
CA ASN A 106 -12.74 -7.60 -2.08
C ASN A 106 -13.57 -8.72 -2.74
N ARG A 107 -12.94 -9.73 -3.33
CA ARG A 107 -13.63 -10.88 -3.92
C ARG A 107 -14.37 -11.70 -2.86
N THR A 108 -13.91 -11.72 -1.62
CA THR A 108 -14.58 -12.40 -0.53
C THR A 108 -15.83 -11.61 -0.13
N SER A 109 -16.98 -12.16 -0.41
CA SER A 109 -18.31 -11.49 -0.42
C SER A 109 -18.77 -10.83 0.88
N ILE A 110 -18.00 -10.92 1.95
CA ILE A 110 -18.35 -10.39 3.27
C ILE A 110 -17.13 -9.71 3.86
N PHE A 111 -17.23 -8.38 4.07
CA PHE A 111 -16.22 -7.66 4.85
C PHE A 111 -16.24 -8.16 6.30
N SER A 112 -15.28 -8.96 6.66
CA SER A 112 -15.04 -9.41 8.03
C SER A 112 -13.80 -8.71 8.58
N THR A 113 -13.95 -8.05 9.72
CA THR A 113 -12.83 -7.39 10.40
C THR A 113 -11.69 -8.39 10.68
N LYS A 114 -12.01 -9.64 11.04
CA LYS A 114 -11.01 -10.69 11.27
C LYS A 114 -10.22 -11.03 10.01
N LYS A 115 -10.92 -11.20 8.86
CA LYS A 115 -10.25 -11.44 7.57
C LYS A 115 -9.40 -10.25 7.13
N PHE A 116 -9.90 -9.03 7.32
CA PHE A 116 -9.16 -7.82 7.03
C PHE A 116 -7.84 -7.80 7.79
N PHE A 117 -7.87 -8.02 9.11
CA PHE A 117 -6.64 -8.05 9.92
C PHE A 117 -5.69 -9.19 9.52
N ALA A 118 -6.20 -10.40 9.26
CA ALA A 118 -5.37 -11.52 8.86
C ALA A 118 -4.65 -11.25 7.51
N ILE A 119 -5.37 -10.71 6.51
CA ILE A 119 -4.79 -10.37 5.21
C ILE A 119 -3.83 -9.20 5.34
N SER A 120 -4.14 -8.19 6.16
CA SER A 120 -3.26 -7.05 6.42
C SER A 120 -1.98 -7.46 7.13
N LEU A 121 -2.05 -8.37 8.08
CA LEU A 121 -0.87 -8.92 8.73
C LEU A 121 -0.01 -9.70 7.74
N LEU A 122 -0.64 -10.54 6.90
CA LEU A 122 0.05 -11.26 5.84
C LEU A 122 0.72 -10.28 4.86
N LEU A 123 0.03 -9.19 4.48
CA LEU A 123 0.58 -8.13 3.65
C LEU A 123 1.85 -7.53 4.26
N ILE A 124 1.79 -7.07 5.51
CA ILE A 124 2.92 -6.40 6.18
C ILE A 124 4.12 -7.35 6.26
N VAL A 125 3.91 -8.57 6.75
CA VAL A 125 5.01 -9.52 6.96
C VAL A 125 5.61 -9.97 5.63
N SER A 126 4.79 -10.36 4.65
CA SER A 126 5.29 -10.85 3.36
C SER A 126 5.97 -9.76 2.56
N SER A 127 5.39 -8.55 2.48
CA SER A 127 6.00 -7.42 1.77
C SER A 127 7.33 -7.03 2.40
N TYR A 128 7.40 -7.00 3.73
CA TYR A 128 8.64 -6.73 4.45
C TYR A 128 9.72 -7.76 4.11
N LEU A 129 9.41 -9.05 4.28
CA LEU A 129 10.39 -10.10 4.05
C LEU A 129 10.87 -10.12 2.60
N ILE A 130 9.96 -10.02 1.64
CA ILE A 130 10.34 -10.04 0.21
C ILE A 130 11.24 -8.84 -0.11
N SER A 131 10.83 -7.62 0.22
CA SER A 131 11.61 -6.43 -0.11
C SER A 131 12.96 -6.41 0.60
N THR A 132 12.98 -6.71 1.91
CA THR A 132 14.20 -6.66 2.73
C THR A 132 15.19 -7.75 2.36
N LEU A 133 14.74 -9.00 2.18
CA LEU A 133 15.64 -10.10 1.80
C LEU A 133 16.18 -9.93 0.39
N THR A 134 15.33 -9.50 -0.56
CA THR A 134 15.80 -9.25 -1.93
C THR A 134 16.83 -8.13 -1.93
N PHE A 135 16.57 -7.04 -1.21
CA PHE A 135 17.53 -5.95 -1.07
C PHE A 135 18.84 -6.45 -0.43
N TYR A 136 18.77 -7.17 0.67
CA TYR A 136 19.95 -7.72 1.33
C TYR A 136 20.82 -8.55 0.39
N TYR A 137 20.24 -9.54 -0.29
CA TYR A 137 21.00 -10.45 -1.15
C TYR A 137 21.60 -9.78 -2.37
N PHE A 138 20.95 -8.81 -2.96
CA PHE A 138 21.45 -8.10 -4.14
C PHE A 138 22.34 -6.89 -3.81
N SER A 139 22.31 -6.43 -2.56
CA SER A 139 23.20 -5.36 -2.09
C SER A 139 24.25 -5.84 -1.08
N ALA A 140 24.40 -7.14 -0.92
CA ALA A 140 25.21 -7.77 0.13
C ALA A 140 26.69 -7.35 0.13
N SER A 141 27.24 -6.92 -1.02
CA SER A 141 28.63 -6.43 -1.10
C SER A 141 28.86 -5.14 -0.27
N GLN A 142 27.80 -4.43 0.07
CA GLN A 142 27.83 -3.18 0.84
C GLN A 142 27.37 -3.38 2.29
N ILE A 143 26.73 -4.51 2.61
CA ILE A 143 26.12 -4.79 3.91
C ILE A 143 27.05 -5.70 4.71
N GLN A 144 27.62 -5.17 5.81
CA GLN A 144 28.53 -5.92 6.70
C GLN A 144 27.77 -6.70 7.81
N GLN A 145 26.45 -6.50 7.94
CA GLN A 145 25.63 -7.11 8.99
C GLN A 145 25.16 -8.51 8.60
N SER A 146 24.84 -9.33 9.60
CA SER A 146 24.16 -10.60 9.35
C SER A 146 22.75 -10.40 8.81
N VAL A 147 22.20 -11.35 8.05
CA VAL A 147 20.79 -11.31 7.56
C VAL A 147 19.83 -11.09 8.70
N TYR A 148 20.05 -11.75 9.83
CA TYR A 148 19.18 -11.66 11.01
C TYR A 148 19.17 -10.25 11.60
N ASP A 149 20.33 -9.67 11.82
CA ASP A 149 20.45 -8.31 12.36
C ASP A 149 19.86 -7.27 11.42
N PHE A 150 20.09 -7.41 10.11
CA PHE A 150 19.54 -6.55 9.08
C PHE A 150 18.00 -6.60 9.04
N VAL A 151 17.42 -7.80 9.08
CA VAL A 151 15.96 -7.97 9.13
C VAL A 151 15.37 -7.40 10.41
N LEU A 152 16.00 -7.59 11.57
CA LEU A 152 15.46 -7.06 12.83
C LEU A 152 15.57 -5.53 12.93
N LEU A 153 16.60 -4.93 12.37
CA LEU A 153 16.88 -3.50 12.47
C LEU A 153 15.69 -2.65 11.97
N TYR A 154 15.15 -2.98 10.80
CA TYR A 154 14.10 -2.19 10.15
C TYR A 154 12.67 -2.73 10.40
N PHE A 155 12.54 -3.96 10.95
CA PHE A 155 11.25 -4.60 11.13
C PHE A 155 10.29 -3.78 12.00
N ARG A 156 10.79 -3.27 13.12
CA ARG A 156 9.97 -2.55 14.10
C ARG A 156 9.33 -1.31 13.48
N GLU A 157 10.11 -0.48 12.81
CA GLU A 157 9.61 0.76 12.21
C GLU A 157 8.65 0.47 11.08
N PHE A 158 9.03 -0.44 10.18
CA PHE A 158 8.18 -0.85 9.07
C PHE A 158 6.83 -1.40 9.56
N PHE A 159 6.84 -2.26 10.57
CA PHE A 159 5.64 -2.87 11.13
C PHE A 159 4.72 -1.83 11.78
N ILE A 160 5.25 -0.94 12.59
CA ILE A 160 4.47 0.11 13.26
C ILE A 160 3.82 1.03 12.24
N VAL A 161 4.59 1.54 11.29
CA VAL A 161 4.11 2.48 10.27
C VAL A 161 2.97 1.87 9.45
N ASN A 162 3.19 0.68 8.89
CA ASN A 162 2.17 0.03 8.07
C ASN A 162 0.93 -0.38 8.88
N THR A 163 1.11 -0.76 10.16
CA THR A 163 -0.02 -1.04 11.05
C THR A 163 -0.87 0.21 11.29
N VAL A 164 -0.27 1.37 11.51
CA VAL A 164 -0.99 2.64 11.66
C VAL A 164 -1.79 2.97 10.39
N TYR A 165 -1.19 2.86 9.21
CA TYR A 165 -1.90 3.10 7.96
C TYR A 165 -3.07 2.13 7.74
N ILE A 166 -2.92 0.86 8.10
CA ILE A 166 -3.99 -0.14 8.03
C ILE A 166 -5.12 0.15 9.02
N LEU A 167 -4.80 0.63 10.22
CA LEU A 167 -5.83 1.05 11.19
C LEU A 167 -6.61 2.26 10.67
N ILE A 168 -5.93 3.26 10.12
CA ILE A 168 -6.58 4.41 9.48
C ILE A 168 -7.50 3.93 8.36
N LEU A 169 -7.01 3.06 7.47
CA LEU A 169 -7.80 2.49 6.39
C LEU A 169 -9.05 1.75 6.91
N LEU A 170 -8.91 0.95 7.97
CA LEU A 170 -10.04 0.24 8.58
C LEU A 170 -11.12 1.21 9.10
N VAL A 171 -10.69 2.30 9.75
CA VAL A 171 -11.62 3.35 10.22
C VAL A 171 -12.34 3.97 9.03
N LEU A 172 -11.63 4.35 7.98
CA LEU A 172 -12.23 4.93 6.77
C LEU A 172 -13.24 3.99 6.12
N ILE A 173 -12.91 2.72 5.96
CA ILE A 173 -13.83 1.71 5.40
C ILE A 173 -15.08 1.56 6.27
N LYS A 174 -14.91 1.47 7.59
CA LYS A 174 -16.07 1.34 8.50
C LYS A 174 -16.97 2.57 8.47
N THR A 175 -16.38 3.76 8.46
CA THR A 175 -17.13 5.03 8.35
C THR A 175 -17.91 5.08 7.04
N TYR A 176 -17.26 4.75 5.91
CA TYR A 176 -17.91 4.68 4.61
C TYR A 176 -19.10 3.71 4.60
N LEU A 177 -18.92 2.50 5.14
CA LEU A 177 -19.98 1.50 5.24
C LEU A 177 -21.12 1.96 6.16
N TYR A 178 -20.83 2.71 7.21
CA TYR A 178 -21.83 3.29 8.12
C TYR A 178 -22.68 4.35 7.42
N VAL A 179 -22.06 5.29 6.71
CA VAL A 179 -22.76 6.33 5.93
C VAL A 179 -23.67 5.70 4.89
N LEU A 180 -23.18 4.75 4.10
CA LEU A 180 -23.99 4.03 3.10
C LEU A 180 -25.19 3.29 3.71
N ARG A 181 -25.09 2.87 4.95
CA ARG A 181 -26.20 2.23 5.66
C ARG A 181 -27.29 3.23 6.03
N ASN A 182 -26.90 4.40 6.54
CA ASN A 182 -27.86 5.42 6.97
C ASN A 182 -28.60 6.04 5.79
N ASP A 183 -27.94 6.30 4.66
CA ASP A 183 -28.59 6.82 3.44
C ASP A 183 -29.68 5.86 2.91
N LYS A 184 -29.54 4.55 3.11
CA LYS A 184 -30.56 3.58 2.72
C LYS A 184 -31.74 3.54 3.65
N VAL A 185 -31.52 3.77 4.94
CA VAL A 185 -32.61 3.83 5.93
C VAL A 185 -33.45 5.08 5.70
N SER A 186 -32.84 6.25 5.53
CA SER A 186 -33.55 7.50 5.28
C SER A 186 -34.41 7.48 4.02
N LYS A 187 -33.97 6.79 2.96
CA LYS A 187 -34.76 6.61 1.73
C LYS A 187 -35.95 5.67 1.87
N ILE A 188 -35.92 4.74 2.82
CA ILE A 188 -37.05 3.82 3.10
C ILE A 188 -38.10 4.51 3.97
N GLU A 189 -37.69 5.39 4.87
CA GLU A 189 -38.60 6.14 5.75
C GLU A 189 -39.30 7.33 5.03
N SER A 190 -38.81 7.70 3.83
CA SER A 190 -39.40 8.79 3.02
C SER A 190 -40.42 8.31 1.98
N ILE A 191 -40.74 7.00 1.94
CA ILE A 191 -41.79 6.37 1.09
C ILE A 191 -42.98 5.95 1.93
#